data_1a4c11bf17e3595f6e57a5a36d2306a5
#
_entry.id   1a4c11bf17e3595f6e57a5a36d2306a5
#
_cell.length_a   1.000
_cell.length_b   1.000
_cell.length_c   1.000
_cell.angle_alpha   90.00
_cell.angle_beta   90.00
_cell.angle_gamma   90.00
#
_symmetry.space_group_name_H-M   'P 1'
#
loop_
_entity.id
_entity.type
_entity.pdbx_description
1 polymer ?
#
loop_
_entity_poly.entity_id
_entity_poly.type
_entity_poly.pdbx_seq_one_letter_code
_entity_poly.pdbx_strand_id
1 'polypeptide(L)'
;AFYELLLHYPRWRNNVVLIQITIPAMHSSPKLERQVSELVSLINGDFGSLSFTPVQHYHQLIEREEYYALLSVADLALVTSVRDGMNTMSMEYVVCQNEHGQSPIIISEFTGTAVHLQAAIQINPWDIGGVAAAIHHSLCISDQERYDRNKQCHEQVVSKTSHTWALSLVQQMLHRLRHRYSAHSTPIFNLEHMLKCFTPAKKRLFLLDYDGTLTPIVKDPSAAVPSQRLLEALQILSNDDRNIMYIISGRDEAFLSKYFSQFPAMGLSAEHGSYFKEHGSQSSWQNLSAELDMSWKQDVLNVFRYFTDRTIGSNIEEKKSSIVWHYRNADPDFGSFQAKECQSLLDNILSQNDLQVEVVVGKKNVEVRPLAINKGEIVHRLL
;
A
#
# COMPACT_ATOMS: atom_id res chain seq x y z
N ALA A 1 20.36 17.51 15.95
CA ALA A 1 20.92 16.95 14.71
C ALA A 1 22.02 17.86 14.13
N PHE A 2 21.76 19.16 13.87
CA PHE A 2 22.77 20.05 13.29
C PHE A 2 23.99 20.27 14.22
N TYR A 3 23.77 20.38 15.53
CA TYR A 3 24.85 20.40 16.53
C TYR A 3 25.71 19.12 16.43
N GLU A 4 25.08 17.94 16.39
CA GLU A 4 25.75 16.64 16.23
C GLU A 4 26.54 16.55 14.91
N LEU A 5 26.01 17.12 13.82
CA LEU A 5 26.72 17.20 12.55
C LEU A 5 28.04 17.97 12.72
N LEU A 6 27.99 19.16 13.32
CA LEU A 6 29.19 19.99 13.52
C LEU A 6 30.17 19.40 14.53
N LEU A 7 29.66 18.63 15.49
CA LEU A 7 30.48 17.95 16.49
C LEU A 7 31.23 16.76 15.87
N HIS A 8 30.53 15.86 15.20
CA HIS A 8 31.06 14.58 14.72
C HIS A 8 31.67 14.63 13.31
N TYR A 9 31.34 15.67 12.53
CA TYR A 9 31.88 15.87 11.17
C TYR A 9 32.55 17.24 11.02
N PRO A 10 33.76 17.45 11.59
CA PRO A 10 34.44 18.75 11.63
C PRO A 10 34.67 19.43 10.28
N ARG A 11 34.67 18.66 9.19
CA ARG A 11 34.78 19.19 7.81
C ARG A 11 33.67 20.19 7.43
N TRP A 12 32.50 20.11 8.13
CA TRP A 12 31.36 21.01 7.88
C TRP A 12 31.40 22.28 8.72
N ARG A 13 32.30 22.37 9.68
CA ARG A 13 32.51 23.64 10.39
C ARG A 13 33.00 24.69 9.43
N ASN A 14 32.44 25.89 9.49
CA ASN A 14 32.67 27.02 8.57
C ASN A 14 32.33 26.79 7.10
N ASN A 15 31.69 25.64 6.75
CA ASN A 15 31.35 25.27 5.37
C ASN A 15 29.86 25.04 5.15
N VAL A 16 29.06 24.93 6.22
CA VAL A 16 27.62 24.68 6.15
C VAL A 16 26.87 25.69 7.01
N VAL A 17 25.83 26.28 6.48
CA VAL A 17 24.93 27.20 7.18
C VAL A 17 23.52 26.57 7.22
N LEU A 18 22.93 26.48 8.40
CA LEU A 18 21.52 26.15 8.55
C LEU A 18 20.69 27.43 8.54
N ILE A 19 19.86 27.58 7.52
CA ILE A 19 18.87 28.67 7.48
C ILE A 19 17.54 28.08 7.95
N GLN A 20 17.03 28.60 9.06
CA GLN A 20 15.75 28.20 9.63
C GLN A 20 14.80 29.40 9.69
N ILE A 21 13.66 29.25 9.03
CA ILE A 21 12.60 30.24 9.02
C ILE A 21 11.41 29.68 9.79
N THR A 22 10.95 30.43 10.78
CA THR A 22 9.76 30.08 11.56
C THR A 22 8.73 31.19 11.43
N ILE A 23 7.51 30.82 11.06
CA ILE A 23 6.40 31.77 10.94
C ILE A 23 5.72 31.87 12.31
N PRO A 24 5.47 33.10 12.83
CA PRO A 24 4.74 33.29 14.04
C PRO A 24 3.35 32.64 13.98
N ALA A 25 3.08 31.68 14.83
CA ALA A 25 1.77 31.02 14.90
C ALA A 25 0.80 31.85 15.74
N MET A 26 -0.52 31.72 15.45
CA MET A 26 -1.57 32.35 16.27
C MET A 26 -1.54 31.95 17.76
N HIS A 27 -0.98 30.76 18.04
CA HIS A 27 -0.76 30.23 19.38
C HIS A 27 0.72 29.89 19.54
N SER A 28 1.57 30.90 19.63
CA SER A 28 2.99 30.69 19.90
C SER A 28 3.19 30.15 21.32
N SER A 29 4.18 29.25 21.48
CA SER A 29 4.62 28.80 22.79
C SER A 29 5.91 29.56 23.18
N PRO A 30 5.85 30.56 24.06
CA PRO A 30 7.05 31.31 24.48
C PRO A 30 8.15 30.41 25.04
N LYS A 31 7.77 29.26 25.60
CA LYS A 31 8.74 28.26 26.09
C LYS A 31 9.51 27.62 24.94
N LEU A 32 8.82 27.26 23.85
CA LEU A 32 9.46 26.67 22.69
C LEU A 32 10.37 27.67 21.96
N GLU A 33 9.90 28.90 21.81
CA GLU A 33 10.69 30.00 21.18
C GLU A 33 11.98 30.25 21.96
N ARG A 34 11.92 30.24 23.30
CA ARG A 34 13.10 30.38 24.15
C ARG A 34 14.04 29.19 23.94
N GLN A 35 13.55 27.97 23.93
CA GLN A 35 14.37 26.78 23.71
C GLN A 35 15.07 26.82 22.34
N VAL A 36 14.38 27.26 21.30
CA VAL A 36 14.99 27.44 19.96
C VAL A 36 16.09 28.49 20.00
N SER A 37 15.83 29.64 20.61
CA SER A 37 16.82 30.72 20.72
C SER A 37 18.05 30.31 21.53
N GLU A 38 17.84 29.53 22.61
CA GLU A 38 18.94 28.98 23.44
C GLU A 38 19.80 28.01 22.61
N LEU A 39 19.19 27.12 21.82
CA LEU A 39 19.91 26.17 20.95
C LEU A 39 20.67 26.90 19.83
N VAL A 40 20.05 27.89 19.19
CA VAL A 40 20.71 28.72 18.17
C VAL A 40 21.94 29.45 18.75
N SER A 41 21.78 30.04 19.95
CA SER A 41 22.87 30.72 20.64
C SER A 41 23.99 29.75 21.02
N LEU A 42 23.65 28.56 21.49
CA LEU A 42 24.63 27.52 21.83
C LEU A 42 25.44 27.12 20.57
N ILE A 43 24.77 26.78 19.48
CA ILE A 43 25.44 26.33 18.25
C ILE A 43 26.35 27.45 17.70
N ASN A 44 25.84 28.68 17.65
CA ASN A 44 26.60 29.81 17.16
C ASN A 44 27.75 30.19 18.10
N GLY A 45 27.63 29.97 19.41
CA GLY A 45 28.70 30.17 20.36
C GLY A 45 29.83 29.14 20.24
N ASP A 46 29.46 27.86 20.07
CA ASP A 46 30.44 26.75 20.02
C ASP A 46 31.17 26.64 18.68
N PHE A 47 30.48 26.96 17.57
CA PHE A 47 30.97 26.72 16.19
C PHE A 47 31.04 27.97 15.32
N GLY A 48 30.60 29.12 15.83
CA GLY A 48 30.65 30.38 15.08
C GLY A 48 31.95 31.15 15.27
N SER A 49 32.11 32.20 14.46
CA SER A 49 33.21 33.17 14.55
C SER A 49 32.71 34.56 14.19
N LEU A 50 33.58 35.58 14.26
CA LEU A 50 33.22 36.92 13.86
C LEU A 50 32.82 37.04 12.37
N SER A 51 33.31 36.13 11.54
CA SER A 51 33.05 36.12 10.09
C SER A 51 32.10 35.02 9.63
N PHE A 52 31.63 34.10 10.52
CA PHE A 52 30.82 32.97 10.16
C PHE A 52 29.80 32.63 11.24
N THR A 53 28.53 32.55 10.85
CA THR A 53 27.40 32.21 11.71
C THR A 53 26.75 30.87 11.23
N PRO A 54 26.96 29.76 11.94
CA PRO A 54 26.45 28.42 11.52
C PRO A 54 24.95 28.33 11.40
N VAL A 55 24.18 29.00 12.25
CA VAL A 55 22.70 28.95 12.23
C VAL A 55 22.18 30.38 12.06
N GLN A 56 21.42 30.57 11.01
CA GLN A 56 20.64 31.78 10.76
C GLN A 56 19.16 31.48 11.00
N HIS A 57 18.62 32.02 12.07
CA HIS A 57 17.23 31.81 12.45
C HIS A 57 16.42 33.09 12.27
N TYR A 58 15.41 33.04 11.43
CA TYR A 58 14.46 34.09 11.15
C TYR A 58 13.10 33.75 11.71
N HIS A 59 12.59 34.57 12.63
CA HIS A 59 11.24 34.40 13.19
C HIS A 59 10.32 35.47 12.59
N GLN A 60 9.99 35.32 11.32
CA GLN A 60 9.19 36.29 10.55
C GLN A 60 8.56 35.63 9.33
N LEU A 61 7.52 36.27 8.81
CA LEU A 61 7.00 35.95 7.49
C LEU A 61 7.97 36.53 6.44
N ILE A 62 8.34 35.71 5.47
CA ILE A 62 9.14 36.15 4.30
C ILE A 62 8.24 36.25 3.08
N GLU A 63 8.63 37.12 2.13
CA GLU A 63 7.94 37.25 0.86
C GLU A 63 8.10 35.98 0.02
N ARG A 64 7.11 35.74 -0.83
CA ARG A 64 7.04 34.48 -1.61
C ARG A 64 8.23 34.32 -2.56
N GLU A 65 8.68 35.39 -3.16
CA GLU A 65 9.84 35.45 -4.04
C GLU A 65 11.13 35.08 -3.30
N GLU A 66 11.32 35.61 -2.10
CA GLU A 66 12.47 35.29 -1.24
C GLU A 66 12.46 33.84 -0.81
N TYR A 67 11.28 33.33 -0.47
CA TYR A 67 11.08 31.92 -0.10
C TYR A 67 11.50 30.99 -1.24
N TYR A 68 11.00 31.20 -2.46
CA TYR A 68 11.37 30.36 -3.60
C TYR A 68 12.84 30.53 -4.01
N ALA A 69 13.41 31.75 -3.90
CA ALA A 69 14.81 31.95 -4.11
C ALA A 69 15.69 31.14 -3.15
N LEU A 70 15.33 31.10 -1.86
CA LEU A 70 16.00 30.25 -0.87
C LEU A 70 15.89 28.77 -1.20
N LEU A 71 14.71 28.28 -1.59
CA LEU A 71 14.52 26.88 -1.98
C LEU A 71 15.36 26.53 -3.23
N SER A 72 15.56 27.47 -4.14
CA SER A 72 16.30 27.24 -5.39
C SER A 72 17.81 27.16 -5.17
N VAL A 73 18.38 27.91 -4.19
CA VAL A 73 19.81 27.96 -3.92
C VAL A 73 20.29 27.04 -2.82
N ALA A 74 19.37 26.39 -2.08
CA ALA A 74 19.73 25.55 -0.98
C ALA A 74 20.35 24.22 -1.47
N ASP A 75 21.48 23.82 -0.89
CA ASP A 75 22.16 22.56 -1.19
C ASP A 75 21.48 21.33 -0.58
N LEU A 76 20.57 21.53 0.38
CA LEU A 76 19.83 20.48 1.06
C LEU A 76 18.59 21.07 1.74
N ALA A 77 17.45 20.41 1.58
CA ALA A 77 16.28 20.67 2.43
C ALA A 77 16.10 19.58 3.49
N LEU A 78 15.66 20.00 4.68
CA LEU A 78 15.46 19.12 5.82
C LEU A 78 14.04 19.27 6.38
N VAL A 79 13.23 18.21 6.23
CA VAL A 79 11.86 18.13 6.74
C VAL A 79 11.82 17.08 7.87
N THR A 80 11.82 17.54 9.11
CA THR A 80 11.92 16.69 10.31
C THR A 80 10.60 16.62 11.10
N SER A 81 9.47 16.75 10.43
CA SER A 81 8.17 16.70 11.08
C SER A 81 7.94 15.33 11.74
N VAL A 82 7.47 15.35 12.99
CA VAL A 82 7.15 14.11 13.74
C VAL A 82 5.74 13.62 13.43
N ARG A 83 4.90 14.48 12.84
CA ARG A 83 3.55 14.17 12.37
C ARG A 83 3.10 15.23 11.38
N ASP A 84 2.90 14.81 10.15
CA ASP A 84 2.50 15.70 9.05
C ASP A 84 1.68 14.90 8.03
N GLY A 85 0.54 15.42 7.63
CA GLY A 85 -0.31 14.75 6.63
C GLY A 85 0.18 14.95 5.21
N MET A 86 0.50 16.20 4.85
CA MET A 86 0.98 16.57 3.51
C MET A 86 1.91 17.77 3.62
N ASN A 87 3.18 17.55 3.41
CA ASN A 87 4.19 18.60 3.44
C ASN A 87 4.36 19.22 2.04
N THR A 88 3.72 20.37 1.81
CA THR A 88 3.80 21.05 0.52
C THR A 88 5.19 21.67 0.28
N MET A 89 5.89 22.11 1.33
CA MET A 89 7.23 22.68 1.22
C MET A 89 8.23 21.68 0.60
N SER A 90 8.12 20.41 0.92
CA SER A 90 8.96 19.37 0.31
C SER A 90 8.73 19.26 -1.20
N MET A 91 7.48 19.39 -1.64
CA MET A 91 7.14 19.39 -3.08
C MET A 91 7.61 20.66 -3.78
N GLU A 92 7.43 21.82 -3.14
CA GLU A 92 7.90 23.13 -3.65
C GLU A 92 9.43 23.13 -3.80
N TYR A 93 10.15 22.59 -2.81
CA TYR A 93 11.60 22.43 -2.89
C TYR A 93 12.01 21.58 -4.10
N VAL A 94 11.41 20.42 -4.28
CA VAL A 94 11.72 19.52 -5.40
C VAL A 94 11.51 20.22 -6.75
N VAL A 95 10.44 21.01 -6.89
CA VAL A 95 10.19 21.78 -8.12
C VAL A 95 11.22 22.88 -8.31
N CYS A 96 11.54 23.65 -7.27
CA CYS A 96 12.54 24.73 -7.34
C CYS A 96 13.94 24.22 -7.68
N GLN A 97 14.28 23.00 -7.27
CA GLN A 97 15.60 22.39 -7.51
C GLN A 97 15.78 21.81 -8.92
N ASN A 98 14.70 21.57 -9.66
CA ASN A 98 14.78 20.91 -10.96
C ASN A 98 15.60 21.67 -12.01
N GLU A 99 15.54 23.00 -12.00
CA GLU A 99 16.25 23.86 -12.96
C GLU A 99 17.58 24.41 -12.42
N HIS A 100 17.90 24.17 -11.14
CA HIS A 100 19.05 24.78 -10.46
C HIS A 100 20.05 23.75 -9.94
N GLY A 101 20.04 23.52 -8.63
CA GLY A 101 21.06 22.69 -7.95
C GLY A 101 20.83 21.20 -8.00
N GLN A 102 19.62 20.76 -8.31
CA GLN A 102 19.20 19.33 -8.26
C GLN A 102 19.54 18.68 -6.91
N SER A 103 19.49 19.50 -5.86
CA SER A 103 19.94 19.14 -4.52
C SER A 103 18.97 18.16 -3.84
N PRO A 104 19.48 17.25 -2.98
CA PRO A 104 18.67 16.25 -2.33
C PRO A 104 17.74 16.85 -1.28
N ILE A 105 16.73 16.06 -0.91
CA ILE A 105 15.85 16.37 0.22
C ILE A 105 15.89 15.23 1.24
N ILE A 106 16.00 15.60 2.51
CA ILE A 106 15.79 14.70 3.65
C ILE A 106 14.39 14.92 4.16
N ILE A 107 13.63 13.83 4.31
CA ILE A 107 12.23 13.88 4.76
C ILE A 107 11.97 12.86 5.86
N SER A 108 11.20 13.27 6.87
CA SER A 108 10.76 12.37 7.93
C SER A 108 9.84 11.26 7.38
N GLU A 109 10.08 10.03 7.77
CA GLU A 109 9.19 8.88 7.47
C GLU A 109 7.78 9.04 8.05
N PHE A 110 7.56 9.98 8.98
CA PHE A 110 6.27 10.29 9.58
C PHE A 110 5.46 11.35 8.82
N THR A 111 5.95 11.82 7.67
CA THR A 111 5.18 12.66 6.76
C THR A 111 4.44 11.83 5.73
N GLY A 112 3.17 12.13 5.45
CA GLY A 112 2.42 11.44 4.39
C GLY A 112 3.04 11.63 3.00
N THR A 113 3.78 12.73 2.79
CA THR A 113 4.51 13.01 1.55
C THR A 113 5.67 12.03 1.31
N ALA A 114 6.26 11.45 2.36
CA ALA A 114 7.38 10.52 2.25
C ALA A 114 7.04 9.27 1.41
N VAL A 115 5.79 8.81 1.47
CA VAL A 115 5.31 7.68 0.66
C VAL A 115 5.39 7.98 -0.85
N HIS A 116 5.26 9.23 -1.22
CA HIS A 116 5.27 9.68 -2.61
C HIS A 116 6.67 10.11 -3.10
N LEU A 117 7.52 10.56 -2.20
CA LEU A 117 8.89 10.98 -2.50
C LEU A 117 9.89 9.87 -2.12
N GLN A 118 9.78 8.71 -2.76
CA GLN A 118 10.57 7.52 -2.43
C GLN A 118 12.08 7.70 -2.69
N ALA A 119 12.45 8.57 -3.61
CA ALA A 119 13.85 8.90 -3.88
C ALA A 119 14.43 9.93 -2.90
N ALA A 120 13.60 10.55 -2.03
CA ALA A 120 14.07 11.36 -0.93
C ALA A 120 14.79 10.49 0.12
N ILE A 121 15.71 11.10 0.87
CA ILE A 121 16.41 10.42 1.96
C ILE A 121 15.49 10.43 3.17
N GLN A 122 14.94 9.27 3.51
CA GLN A 122 14.00 9.13 4.63
C GLN A 122 14.74 8.95 5.94
N ILE A 123 14.27 9.66 6.99
CA ILE A 123 14.87 9.62 8.33
C ILE A 123 13.80 9.49 9.41
N ASN A 124 14.20 8.93 10.55
CA ASN A 124 13.45 9.04 11.78
C ASN A 124 13.86 10.33 12.53
N PRO A 125 12.98 11.33 12.68
CA PRO A 125 13.34 12.61 13.29
C PRO A 125 13.68 12.49 14.79
N TRP A 126 13.36 11.39 15.45
CA TRP A 126 13.73 11.11 16.83
C TRP A 126 15.16 10.55 16.97
N ASP A 127 15.71 10.01 15.89
CA ASP A 127 17.12 9.57 15.85
C ASP A 127 18.02 10.74 15.42
N ILE A 128 18.39 11.56 16.40
CA ILE A 128 19.20 12.77 16.19
C ILE A 128 20.54 12.45 15.53
N GLY A 129 21.17 11.32 15.90
CA GLY A 129 22.43 10.86 15.32
C GLY A 129 22.25 10.42 13.85
N GLY A 130 21.21 9.63 13.57
CA GLY A 130 20.85 9.21 12.22
C GLY A 130 20.51 10.40 11.31
N VAL A 131 19.84 11.42 11.83
CA VAL A 131 19.60 12.67 11.06
C VAL A 131 20.92 13.40 10.75
N ALA A 132 21.84 13.50 11.69
CA ALA A 132 23.15 14.10 11.45
C ALA A 132 23.96 13.32 10.40
N ALA A 133 23.94 12.00 10.47
CA ALA A 133 24.57 11.12 9.48
C ALA A 133 23.93 11.26 8.09
N ALA A 134 22.60 11.39 8.02
CA ALA A 134 21.87 11.61 6.76
C ALA A 134 22.22 12.96 6.12
N ILE A 135 22.34 14.05 6.92
CA ILE A 135 22.81 15.35 6.43
C ILE A 135 24.22 15.21 5.85
N HIS A 136 25.13 14.58 6.60
CA HIS A 136 26.50 14.34 6.14
C HIS A 136 26.52 13.55 4.82
N HIS A 137 25.78 12.47 4.75
CA HIS A 137 25.66 11.65 3.54
C HIS A 137 25.12 12.46 2.35
N SER A 138 24.03 13.20 2.55
CA SER A 138 23.39 14.01 1.52
C SER A 138 24.30 15.07 0.91
N LEU A 139 25.13 15.68 1.74
CA LEU A 139 26.11 16.67 1.30
C LEU A 139 27.35 16.05 0.61
N CYS A 140 27.50 14.71 0.63
CA CYS A 140 28.63 13.99 0.06
C CYS A 140 28.27 13.14 -1.18
N ILE A 141 26.99 13.01 -1.51
CA ILE A 141 26.57 12.21 -2.67
C ILE A 141 27.10 12.80 -3.98
N SER A 142 27.27 11.95 -4.97
CA SER A 142 27.75 12.36 -6.30
C SER A 142 26.72 13.21 -7.05
N ASP A 143 27.17 14.01 -8.00
CA ASP A 143 26.27 14.81 -8.84
C ASP A 143 25.29 13.94 -9.62
N GLN A 144 25.70 12.75 -10.05
CA GLN A 144 24.84 11.82 -10.75
C GLN A 144 23.71 11.30 -9.83
N GLU A 145 24.03 10.93 -8.59
CA GLU A 145 23.03 10.49 -7.62
C GLU A 145 22.08 11.63 -7.24
N ARG A 146 22.58 12.87 -7.10
CA ARG A 146 21.75 14.06 -6.86
C ARG A 146 20.73 14.23 -7.99
N TYR A 147 21.21 14.18 -9.23
CA TYR A 147 20.37 14.29 -10.42
C TYR A 147 19.29 13.21 -10.45
N ASP A 148 19.66 11.93 -10.28
CA ASP A 148 18.74 10.82 -10.38
C ASP A 148 17.65 10.89 -9.28
N ARG A 149 18.03 11.22 -8.05
CA ARG A 149 17.08 11.39 -6.94
C ARG A 149 16.14 12.57 -7.18
N ASN A 150 16.65 13.72 -7.58
CA ASN A 150 15.83 14.91 -7.85
C ASN A 150 14.87 14.65 -8.99
N LYS A 151 15.33 14.04 -10.10
CA LYS A 151 14.51 13.70 -11.25
C LYS A 151 13.35 12.79 -10.86
N GLN A 152 13.60 11.71 -10.11
CA GLN A 152 12.54 10.80 -9.65
C GLN A 152 11.53 11.51 -8.74
N CYS A 153 11.99 12.33 -7.79
CA CYS A 153 11.11 13.14 -6.95
C CYS A 153 10.28 14.12 -7.78
N HIS A 154 10.90 14.82 -8.74
CA HIS A 154 10.24 15.79 -9.59
C HIS A 154 9.14 15.16 -10.45
N GLU A 155 9.42 14.02 -11.10
CA GLU A 155 8.42 13.27 -11.87
C GLU A 155 7.21 12.89 -11.01
N GLN A 156 7.43 12.48 -9.77
CA GLN A 156 6.34 12.18 -8.83
C GLN A 156 5.52 13.41 -8.46
N VAL A 157 6.15 14.56 -8.24
CA VAL A 157 5.45 15.79 -7.88
C VAL A 157 4.62 16.32 -9.05
N VAL A 158 5.20 16.42 -10.25
CA VAL A 158 4.50 17.01 -11.42
C VAL A 158 3.41 16.10 -11.96
N SER A 159 3.50 14.79 -11.74
CA SER A 159 2.42 13.85 -12.12
C SER A 159 1.19 13.93 -11.22
N LYS A 160 1.33 14.47 -10.00
CA LYS A 160 0.28 14.53 -8.96
C LYS A 160 -0.24 15.95 -8.72
N THR A 161 -0.58 16.65 -9.78
CA THR A 161 -1.15 18.00 -9.69
C THR A 161 -2.59 17.98 -9.18
N SER A 162 -3.10 19.14 -8.75
CA SER A 162 -4.53 19.31 -8.39
C SER A 162 -5.48 18.91 -9.53
N HIS A 163 -5.06 19.14 -10.77
CA HIS A 163 -5.81 18.73 -11.96
C HIS A 163 -5.90 17.21 -12.08
N THR A 164 -4.78 16.51 -11.96
CA THR A 164 -4.70 15.04 -12.00
C THR A 164 -5.52 14.41 -10.85
N TRP A 165 -5.43 15.01 -9.66
CA TRP A 165 -6.22 14.60 -8.52
C TRP A 165 -7.73 14.75 -8.78
N ALA A 166 -8.16 15.90 -9.30
CA ALA A 166 -9.57 16.13 -9.62
C ALA A 166 -10.09 15.16 -10.68
N LEU A 167 -9.32 14.90 -11.73
CA LEU A 167 -9.67 13.91 -12.76
C LEU A 167 -9.81 12.50 -12.16
N SER A 168 -8.85 12.07 -11.36
CA SER A 168 -8.89 10.77 -10.68
C SER A 168 -10.11 10.64 -9.76
N LEU A 169 -10.42 11.68 -8.99
CA LEU A 169 -11.61 11.71 -8.14
C LEU A 169 -12.90 11.55 -8.95
N VAL A 170 -13.04 12.32 -10.03
CA VAL A 170 -14.22 12.23 -10.92
C VAL A 170 -14.32 10.84 -11.55
N GLN A 171 -13.21 10.28 -12.03
CA GLN A 171 -13.19 8.93 -12.60
C GLN A 171 -13.61 7.87 -11.59
N GLN A 172 -13.09 7.94 -10.35
CA GLN A 172 -13.49 7.03 -9.27
C GLN A 172 -14.98 7.18 -8.91
N MET A 173 -15.50 8.40 -8.87
CA MET A 173 -16.92 8.66 -8.64
C MET A 173 -17.78 8.06 -9.76
N LEU A 174 -17.41 8.28 -11.02
CA LEU A 174 -18.12 7.70 -12.18
C LEU A 174 -18.06 6.18 -12.20
N HIS A 175 -16.90 5.60 -11.88
CA HIS A 175 -16.74 4.16 -11.75
C HIS A 175 -17.67 3.59 -10.65
N ARG A 176 -17.71 4.20 -9.48
CA ARG A 176 -18.62 3.79 -8.38
C ARG A 176 -20.10 3.96 -8.74
N LEU A 177 -20.45 5.02 -9.48
CA LEU A 177 -21.81 5.21 -9.96
C LEU A 177 -22.20 4.10 -10.97
N ARG A 178 -21.32 3.80 -11.92
CA ARG A 178 -21.57 2.68 -12.88
C ARG A 178 -21.75 1.35 -12.14
N HIS A 179 -20.92 1.07 -11.16
CA HIS A 179 -21.07 -0.13 -10.33
C HIS A 179 -22.32 -0.12 -9.45
N ARG A 180 -22.76 1.04 -8.95
CA ARG A 180 -24.06 1.15 -8.25
C ARG A 180 -25.25 0.89 -9.17
N TYR A 181 -25.20 1.30 -10.42
CA TYR A 181 -26.26 1.01 -11.40
C TYR A 181 -26.20 -0.42 -11.92
N SER A 182 -25.05 -1.08 -11.91
CA SER A 182 -24.91 -2.51 -12.23
C SER A 182 -25.03 -3.42 -11.01
N ALA A 183 -24.88 -2.90 -9.81
CA ALA A 183 -25.27 -3.60 -8.58
C ALA A 183 -26.80 -3.63 -8.52
N HIS A 184 -27.41 -4.49 -9.33
CA HIS A 184 -28.73 -4.96 -9.04
C HIS A 184 -28.68 -5.48 -7.60
N SER A 185 -29.43 -4.88 -6.70
CA SER A 185 -29.61 -5.44 -5.37
C SER A 185 -29.95 -6.90 -5.58
N THR A 186 -29.12 -7.79 -5.05
CA THR A 186 -29.39 -9.24 -5.13
C THR A 186 -30.86 -9.44 -4.74
N PRO A 187 -31.70 -9.96 -5.63
CA PRO A 187 -33.14 -10.08 -5.34
C PRO A 187 -33.30 -10.95 -4.09
N ILE A 188 -34.29 -10.60 -3.27
CA ILE A 188 -34.59 -11.38 -2.06
C ILE A 188 -34.87 -12.81 -2.52
N PHE A 189 -34.19 -13.78 -1.88
CA PHE A 189 -34.33 -15.17 -2.17
C PHE A 189 -35.78 -15.62 -1.99
N ASN A 190 -36.43 -16.09 -3.07
CA ASN A 190 -37.77 -16.59 -3.06
C ASN A 190 -37.74 -18.13 -3.08
N LEU A 191 -37.93 -18.72 -1.90
CA LEU A 191 -37.90 -20.18 -1.72
C LEU A 191 -38.94 -20.89 -2.58
N GLU A 192 -40.15 -20.36 -2.67
CA GLU A 192 -41.24 -20.97 -3.44
C GLU A 192 -40.92 -21.03 -4.94
N HIS A 193 -40.37 -19.93 -5.48
CA HIS A 193 -39.92 -19.88 -6.86
C HIS A 193 -38.78 -20.87 -7.10
N MET A 194 -37.82 -20.93 -6.19
CA MET A 194 -36.68 -21.85 -6.28
C MET A 194 -37.17 -23.31 -6.28
N LEU A 195 -38.07 -23.65 -5.41
CA LEU A 195 -38.64 -25.05 -5.35
C LEU A 195 -39.41 -25.43 -6.61
N LYS A 196 -40.16 -24.48 -7.21
CA LYS A 196 -40.85 -24.68 -8.50
C LYS A 196 -39.88 -24.99 -9.63
N CYS A 197 -38.69 -24.34 -9.63
CA CYS A 197 -37.65 -24.60 -10.63
C CYS A 197 -36.83 -25.86 -10.30
N PHE A 198 -36.51 -26.06 -9.04
CA PHE A 198 -35.66 -27.15 -8.57
C PHE A 198 -36.27 -28.53 -8.75
N THR A 199 -37.57 -28.71 -8.41
CA THR A 199 -38.22 -30.01 -8.39
C THR A 199 -38.31 -30.65 -9.79
N PRO A 200 -38.73 -29.97 -10.86
CA PRO A 200 -38.83 -30.55 -12.20
C PRO A 200 -37.49 -30.58 -12.95
N ALA A 201 -36.43 -29.95 -12.44
CA ALA A 201 -35.14 -29.81 -13.14
C ALA A 201 -34.50 -31.19 -13.37
N LYS A 202 -34.16 -31.49 -14.64
CA LYS A 202 -33.46 -32.72 -15.04
C LYS A 202 -31.98 -32.69 -14.69
N LYS A 203 -31.38 -31.50 -14.64
CA LYS A 203 -30.01 -31.24 -14.20
C LYS A 203 -29.97 -29.96 -13.36
N ARG A 204 -29.12 -29.94 -12.34
CA ARG A 204 -28.98 -28.84 -11.40
C ARG A 204 -27.51 -28.56 -11.19
N LEU A 205 -27.10 -27.30 -11.32
CA LEU A 205 -25.75 -26.87 -11.04
C LEU A 205 -25.70 -26.13 -9.70
N PHE A 206 -24.88 -26.66 -8.77
CA PHE A 206 -24.59 -26.02 -7.48
C PHE A 206 -23.20 -25.45 -7.49
N LEU A 207 -23.09 -24.15 -7.31
CA LEU A 207 -21.83 -23.43 -7.15
C LEU A 207 -21.76 -22.95 -5.70
N LEU A 208 -20.88 -23.55 -4.93
CA LEU A 208 -20.79 -23.36 -3.48
C LEU A 208 -19.48 -22.65 -3.13
N ASP A 209 -19.59 -21.48 -2.51
CA ASP A 209 -18.45 -20.85 -1.85
C ASP A 209 -18.20 -21.54 -0.50
N TYR A 210 -16.95 -21.56 -0.03
CA TYR A 210 -16.57 -22.27 1.19
C TYR A 210 -16.59 -21.36 2.43
N ASP A 211 -15.70 -20.36 2.48
CA ASP A 211 -15.51 -19.52 3.67
C ASP A 211 -16.64 -18.50 3.81
N GLY A 212 -17.41 -18.60 4.90
CA GLY A 212 -18.56 -17.74 5.16
C GLY A 212 -19.86 -18.21 4.53
N THR A 213 -19.83 -19.29 3.72
CA THR A 213 -21.00 -19.95 3.11
C THR A 213 -21.20 -21.35 3.67
N LEU A 214 -20.26 -22.25 3.44
CA LEU A 214 -20.32 -23.63 3.96
C LEU A 214 -19.74 -23.76 5.37
N THR A 215 -18.84 -22.85 5.75
CA THR A 215 -18.26 -22.77 7.10
C THR A 215 -18.33 -21.35 7.63
N PRO A 216 -18.47 -21.14 8.96
CA PRO A 216 -18.39 -19.81 9.55
C PRO A 216 -17.01 -19.18 9.32
N ILE A 217 -16.98 -17.83 9.22
CA ILE A 217 -15.72 -17.09 9.21
C ILE A 217 -15.12 -17.13 10.61
N VAL A 218 -13.92 -17.66 10.72
CA VAL A 218 -13.16 -17.75 11.97
C VAL A 218 -11.90 -16.87 11.95
N LYS A 219 -11.33 -16.62 13.13
CA LYS A 219 -10.12 -15.76 13.22
C LYS A 219 -8.92 -16.41 12.54
N ASP A 220 -8.72 -17.70 12.78
CA ASP A 220 -7.66 -18.48 12.16
C ASP A 220 -8.23 -19.26 10.97
N PRO A 221 -7.82 -18.95 9.71
CA PRO A 221 -8.28 -19.68 8.54
C PRO A 221 -8.07 -21.20 8.60
N SER A 222 -7.02 -21.67 9.28
CA SER A 222 -6.73 -23.09 9.42
C SER A 222 -7.78 -23.84 10.27
N ALA A 223 -8.49 -23.14 11.15
CA ALA A 223 -9.55 -23.68 11.98
C ALA A 223 -10.92 -23.80 11.26
N ALA A 224 -11.07 -23.23 10.07
CA ALA A 224 -12.30 -23.33 9.27
C ALA A 224 -12.37 -24.68 8.55
N VAL A 225 -12.54 -25.76 9.30
CA VAL A 225 -12.70 -27.11 8.77
C VAL A 225 -14.18 -27.46 8.56
N PRO A 226 -14.55 -28.31 7.57
CA PRO A 226 -15.92 -28.68 7.34
C PRO A 226 -16.46 -29.52 8.51
N SER A 227 -17.66 -29.19 8.97
CA SER A 227 -18.33 -29.96 10.00
C SER A 227 -18.85 -31.32 9.46
N GLN A 228 -19.03 -32.30 10.34
CA GLN A 228 -19.58 -33.60 9.97
C GLN A 228 -20.97 -33.46 9.31
N ARG A 229 -21.81 -32.57 9.85
CA ARG A 229 -23.13 -32.26 9.29
C ARG A 229 -23.06 -31.71 7.85
N LEU A 230 -22.05 -30.88 7.55
CA LEU A 230 -21.84 -30.39 6.19
C LEU A 230 -21.46 -31.52 5.24
N LEU A 231 -20.52 -32.39 5.66
CA LEU A 231 -20.10 -33.53 4.83
C LEU A 231 -21.24 -34.48 4.54
N GLU A 232 -22.10 -34.76 5.52
CA GLU A 232 -23.32 -35.59 5.35
C GLU A 232 -24.30 -34.91 4.36
N ALA A 233 -24.52 -33.60 4.47
CA ALA A 233 -25.40 -32.90 3.54
C ALA A 233 -24.86 -32.91 2.10
N LEU A 234 -23.54 -32.72 1.92
CA LEU A 234 -22.89 -32.83 0.62
C LEU A 234 -22.97 -34.25 0.04
N GLN A 235 -22.88 -35.29 0.89
CA GLN A 235 -23.03 -36.66 0.48
C GLN A 235 -24.45 -36.93 -0.05
N ILE A 236 -25.48 -36.44 0.66
CA ILE A 236 -26.88 -36.59 0.22
C ILE A 236 -27.09 -35.90 -1.13
N LEU A 237 -26.58 -34.69 -1.29
CA LEU A 237 -26.69 -33.92 -2.54
C LEU A 237 -25.93 -34.56 -3.70
N SER A 238 -24.75 -35.13 -3.45
CA SER A 238 -23.91 -35.75 -4.47
C SER A 238 -24.40 -37.12 -4.94
N ASN A 239 -25.29 -37.75 -4.17
CA ASN A 239 -25.91 -39.03 -4.53
C ASN A 239 -27.06 -38.87 -5.54
N ASP A 240 -27.55 -37.68 -5.83
CA ASP A 240 -28.55 -37.40 -6.87
C ASP A 240 -27.85 -37.11 -8.19
N ASP A 241 -27.89 -37.97 -9.16
CA ASP A 241 -27.23 -37.85 -10.48
C ASP A 241 -27.67 -36.63 -11.28
N ARG A 242 -28.74 -35.96 -10.88
CA ARG A 242 -29.16 -34.69 -11.46
C ARG A 242 -28.33 -33.50 -10.98
N ASN A 243 -27.59 -33.67 -9.88
CA ASN A 243 -26.85 -32.60 -9.24
C ASN A 243 -25.38 -32.59 -9.72
N ILE A 244 -24.97 -31.49 -10.36
CA ILE A 244 -23.61 -31.20 -10.67
C ILE A 244 -23.12 -30.18 -9.64
N MET A 245 -22.10 -30.54 -8.86
CA MET A 245 -21.67 -29.74 -7.72
C MET A 245 -20.24 -29.27 -7.88
N TYR A 246 -20.00 -27.98 -7.59
CA TYR A 246 -18.67 -27.37 -7.55
C TYR A 246 -18.49 -26.58 -6.25
N ILE A 247 -17.33 -26.75 -5.62
CA ILE A 247 -16.85 -25.83 -4.57
C ILE A 247 -15.88 -24.86 -5.20
N ILE A 248 -16.15 -23.55 -5.08
CA ILE A 248 -15.33 -22.46 -5.62
C ILE A 248 -14.78 -21.63 -4.46
N SER A 249 -13.48 -21.74 -4.16
CA SER A 249 -12.88 -21.20 -2.95
C SER A 249 -11.58 -20.44 -3.21
N GLY A 250 -11.22 -19.55 -2.27
CA GLY A 250 -9.88 -18.96 -2.17
C GLY A 250 -8.84 -19.88 -1.51
N ARG A 251 -9.28 -21.05 -0.98
CA ARG A 251 -8.41 -22.08 -0.41
C ARG A 251 -7.54 -22.73 -1.47
N ASP A 252 -6.40 -23.25 -1.05
CA ASP A 252 -5.49 -23.97 -1.94
C ASP A 252 -6.03 -25.38 -2.32
N GLU A 253 -5.40 -25.97 -3.33
CA GLU A 253 -5.78 -27.29 -3.83
C GLU A 253 -5.55 -28.41 -2.80
N ALA A 254 -4.55 -28.25 -1.91
CA ALA A 254 -4.24 -29.24 -0.89
C ALA A 254 -5.34 -29.32 0.16
N PHE A 255 -5.83 -28.14 0.61
CA PHE A 255 -6.96 -28.04 1.52
C PHE A 255 -8.24 -28.65 0.93
N LEU A 256 -8.61 -28.27 -0.29
CA LEU A 256 -9.81 -28.79 -0.92
C LEU A 256 -9.71 -30.30 -1.17
N SER A 257 -8.56 -30.80 -1.58
CA SER A 257 -8.35 -32.24 -1.78
C SER A 257 -8.45 -33.00 -0.47
N LYS A 258 -7.89 -32.48 0.62
CA LYS A 258 -7.92 -33.12 1.94
C LYS A 258 -9.33 -33.39 2.43
N TYR A 259 -10.27 -32.48 2.24
CA TYR A 259 -11.61 -32.57 2.81
C TYR A 259 -12.65 -33.04 1.81
N PHE A 260 -12.47 -32.83 0.51
CA PHE A 260 -13.50 -33.08 -0.50
C PHE A 260 -13.17 -34.16 -1.52
N SER A 261 -11.98 -34.78 -1.48
CA SER A 261 -11.63 -35.91 -2.35
C SER A 261 -12.50 -37.15 -2.12
N GLN A 262 -13.17 -37.26 -0.96
CA GLN A 262 -14.16 -38.29 -0.69
C GLN A 262 -15.44 -38.19 -1.57
N PHE A 263 -15.62 -37.04 -2.25
CA PHE A 263 -16.73 -36.81 -3.19
C PHE A 263 -16.21 -36.82 -4.64
N PRO A 264 -15.97 -37.98 -5.27
CA PRO A 264 -15.29 -38.07 -6.56
C PRO A 264 -16.06 -37.41 -7.71
N ALA A 265 -17.38 -37.31 -7.59
CA ALA A 265 -18.24 -36.65 -8.59
C ALA A 265 -18.26 -35.12 -8.44
N MET A 266 -17.66 -34.54 -7.37
CA MET A 266 -17.69 -33.10 -7.13
C MET A 266 -16.53 -32.43 -7.83
N GLY A 267 -16.83 -31.33 -8.54
CA GLY A 267 -15.82 -30.42 -9.08
C GLY A 267 -15.27 -29.46 -8.03
N LEU A 268 -14.02 -29.05 -8.16
CA LEU A 268 -13.35 -28.16 -7.21
C LEU A 268 -12.63 -27.04 -7.94
N SER A 269 -12.71 -25.82 -7.40
CA SER A 269 -11.94 -24.68 -7.86
C SER A 269 -11.21 -24.03 -6.69
N ALA A 270 -9.89 -24.03 -6.75
CA ALA A 270 -8.99 -23.53 -5.72
C ALA A 270 -8.37 -22.19 -6.15
N GLU A 271 -7.85 -21.42 -5.18
CA GLU A 271 -7.20 -20.12 -5.37
C GLU A 271 -8.00 -19.21 -6.32
N HIS A 272 -9.30 -19.02 -6.04
CA HIS A 272 -10.22 -18.17 -6.80
C HIS A 272 -10.39 -18.53 -8.28
N GLY A 273 -9.93 -19.72 -8.72
CA GLY A 273 -10.02 -20.17 -10.11
C GLY A 273 -8.69 -20.52 -10.75
N SER A 274 -7.57 -20.35 -10.06
CA SER A 274 -6.25 -20.70 -10.58
C SER A 274 -6.07 -22.20 -10.81
N TYR A 275 -6.69 -22.99 -9.94
CA TYR A 275 -6.71 -24.44 -10.04
C TYR A 275 -8.13 -24.92 -10.17
N PHE A 276 -8.34 -25.79 -11.13
CA PHE A 276 -9.65 -26.32 -11.44
C PHE A 276 -9.60 -27.83 -11.55
N LYS A 277 -10.54 -28.52 -10.92
CA LYS A 277 -10.77 -29.95 -11.04
C LYS A 277 -12.20 -30.16 -11.50
N GLU A 278 -12.34 -30.71 -12.68
CA GLU A 278 -13.65 -30.95 -13.28
C GLU A 278 -14.45 -31.98 -12.48
N HIS A 279 -15.76 -31.87 -12.52
CA HIS A 279 -16.70 -32.85 -12.02
C HIS A 279 -16.48 -34.20 -12.69
N GLY A 280 -16.41 -35.27 -11.90
CA GLY A 280 -16.19 -36.62 -12.40
C GLY A 280 -15.06 -37.36 -11.71
N SER A 281 -15.19 -38.68 -11.62
CA SER A 281 -14.34 -39.53 -10.75
C SER A 281 -12.87 -39.63 -11.19
N GLN A 282 -12.54 -39.28 -12.43
CA GLN A 282 -11.15 -39.38 -12.96
C GLN A 282 -10.48 -38.04 -13.28
N SER A 283 -11.07 -36.91 -12.90
CA SER A 283 -10.51 -35.61 -13.19
C SER A 283 -9.31 -35.31 -12.30
N SER A 284 -8.25 -34.77 -12.92
CA SER A 284 -7.06 -34.23 -12.24
C SER A 284 -7.15 -32.72 -12.12
N TRP A 285 -6.37 -32.15 -11.20
CA TRP A 285 -6.21 -30.69 -11.11
C TRP A 285 -5.57 -30.12 -12.36
N GLN A 286 -6.17 -29.10 -12.93
CA GLN A 286 -5.67 -28.28 -14.03
C GLN A 286 -5.20 -26.95 -13.46
N ASN A 287 -4.01 -26.50 -13.84
CA ASN A 287 -3.52 -25.19 -13.51
C ASN A 287 -3.91 -24.20 -14.62
N LEU A 288 -4.89 -23.35 -14.36
CA LEU A 288 -5.36 -22.33 -15.32
C LEU A 288 -4.48 -21.08 -15.32
N SER A 289 -3.57 -20.93 -14.36
CA SER A 289 -2.66 -19.79 -14.26
C SER A 289 -1.25 -20.08 -14.82
N ALA A 290 -1.01 -21.25 -15.39
CA ALA A 290 0.33 -21.67 -15.82
C ALA A 290 0.95 -20.78 -16.90
N GLU A 291 0.14 -20.16 -17.75
CA GLU A 291 0.60 -19.31 -18.87
C GLU A 291 0.57 -17.81 -18.52
N LEU A 292 0.15 -17.44 -17.30
CA LEU A 292 0.05 -16.04 -16.90
C LEU A 292 1.41 -15.50 -16.46
N ASP A 293 1.66 -14.24 -16.83
CA ASP A 293 2.84 -13.53 -16.35
C ASP A 293 2.74 -13.28 -14.84
N MET A 294 3.73 -13.75 -14.10
CA MET A 294 3.86 -13.61 -12.65
C MET A 294 5.04 -12.71 -12.25
N SER A 295 5.66 -12.00 -13.19
CA SER A 295 6.81 -11.10 -12.93
C SER A 295 6.49 -9.99 -11.92
N TRP A 296 5.24 -9.56 -11.86
CA TRP A 296 4.74 -8.54 -10.93
C TRP A 296 4.87 -8.92 -9.44
N LYS A 297 4.99 -10.21 -9.12
CA LYS A 297 4.97 -10.67 -7.72
C LYS A 297 6.08 -10.07 -6.88
N GLN A 298 7.27 -9.90 -7.43
CA GLN A 298 8.40 -9.36 -6.68
C GLN A 298 8.18 -7.91 -6.27
N ASP A 299 7.61 -7.09 -7.15
CA ASP A 299 7.31 -5.69 -6.87
C ASP A 299 6.22 -5.57 -5.80
N VAL A 300 5.17 -6.38 -5.91
CA VAL A 300 4.10 -6.45 -4.89
C VAL A 300 4.63 -6.93 -3.55
N LEU A 301 5.51 -7.93 -3.52
CA LEU A 301 6.15 -8.41 -2.28
C LEU A 301 6.95 -7.31 -1.59
N ASN A 302 7.69 -6.50 -2.35
CA ASN A 302 8.45 -5.38 -1.80
C ASN A 302 7.54 -4.35 -1.14
N VAL A 303 6.40 -4.03 -1.77
CA VAL A 303 5.38 -3.14 -1.19
C VAL A 303 4.80 -3.76 0.07
N PHE A 304 4.37 -5.01 0.03
CA PHE A 304 3.78 -5.66 1.20
C PHE A 304 4.76 -5.80 2.37
N ARG A 305 6.06 -6.04 2.12
CA ARG A 305 7.11 -6.03 3.16
C ARG A 305 7.22 -4.66 3.81
N TYR A 306 7.25 -3.59 3.02
CA TYR A 306 7.27 -2.22 3.53
C TYR A 306 6.11 -1.94 4.50
N PHE A 307 4.89 -2.37 4.16
CA PHE A 307 3.72 -2.20 5.03
C PHE A 307 3.71 -3.16 6.22
N THR A 308 4.24 -4.37 6.05
CA THR A 308 4.33 -5.36 7.14
C THR A 308 5.25 -4.87 8.25
N ASP A 309 6.42 -4.32 7.90
CA ASP A 309 7.39 -3.79 8.85
C ASP A 309 6.82 -2.62 9.68
N ARG A 310 5.82 -1.92 9.15
CA ARG A 310 5.19 -0.75 9.77
C ARG A 310 3.85 -1.02 10.43
N THR A 311 3.32 -2.23 10.31
CA THR A 311 1.98 -2.59 10.80
C THR A 311 2.07 -3.84 11.67
N ILE A 312 2.27 -3.63 12.97
CA ILE A 312 2.37 -4.73 13.93
C ILE A 312 1.11 -5.59 13.89
N GLY A 313 1.28 -6.92 13.79
CA GLY A 313 0.19 -7.88 13.69
C GLY A 313 -0.26 -8.16 12.25
N SER A 314 0.37 -7.55 11.25
CA SER A 314 0.17 -7.92 9.84
C SER A 314 1.12 -9.02 9.40
N ASN A 315 0.76 -9.73 8.33
CA ASN A 315 1.59 -10.76 7.73
C ASN A 315 1.28 -10.91 6.23
N ILE A 316 2.25 -11.46 5.50
CA ILE A 316 2.13 -11.74 4.06
C ILE A 316 1.88 -13.23 3.88
N GLU A 317 0.92 -13.58 3.03
CA GLU A 317 0.67 -14.93 2.54
C GLU A 317 0.95 -14.94 1.03
N GLU A 318 1.97 -15.69 0.64
CA GLU A 318 2.30 -15.90 -0.77
C GLU A 318 1.65 -17.19 -1.26
N LYS A 319 0.65 -17.05 -2.16
CA LYS A 319 0.00 -18.16 -2.84
C LYS A 319 0.66 -18.40 -4.21
N LYS A 320 0.30 -19.49 -4.88
CA LYS A 320 0.86 -19.81 -6.19
C LYS A 320 0.50 -18.76 -7.24
N SER A 321 -0.74 -18.25 -7.23
CA SER A 321 -1.26 -17.30 -8.21
C SER A 321 -1.53 -15.90 -7.68
N SER A 322 -1.51 -15.68 -6.37
CA SER A 322 -1.77 -14.37 -5.76
C SER A 322 -0.84 -14.12 -4.57
N ILE A 323 -0.81 -12.89 -4.10
CA ILE A 323 -0.15 -12.50 -2.86
C ILE A 323 -1.14 -11.72 -2.02
N VAL A 324 -1.21 -12.04 -0.73
CA VAL A 324 -2.18 -11.46 0.20
C VAL A 324 -1.45 -10.85 1.38
N TRP A 325 -1.74 -9.61 1.67
CA TRP A 325 -1.32 -8.95 2.90
C TRP A 325 -2.48 -8.91 3.89
N HIS A 326 -2.30 -9.56 5.03
CA HIS A 326 -3.29 -9.67 6.10
C HIS A 326 -2.99 -8.68 7.22
N TYR A 327 -3.98 -7.89 7.62
CA TYR A 327 -3.87 -6.95 8.74
C TYR A 327 -4.96 -7.17 9.81
N ARG A 328 -5.49 -8.40 9.86
CA ARG A 328 -6.59 -8.75 10.79
C ARG A 328 -6.21 -8.62 12.25
N ASN A 329 -4.94 -8.92 12.59
CA ASN A 329 -4.42 -8.87 13.95
C ASN A 329 -3.72 -7.54 14.27
N ALA A 330 -3.70 -6.59 13.35
CA ALA A 330 -3.25 -5.24 13.59
C ALA A 330 -4.30 -4.40 14.31
N ASP A 331 -3.90 -3.23 14.82
CA ASP A 331 -4.84 -2.23 15.29
C ASP A 331 -5.90 -1.94 14.21
N PRO A 332 -7.19 -1.95 14.53
CA PRO A 332 -8.26 -1.86 13.53
C PRO A 332 -8.25 -0.59 12.70
N ASP A 333 -7.95 0.56 13.31
CA ASP A 333 -7.98 1.86 12.65
C ASP A 333 -6.69 2.07 11.85
N PHE A 334 -5.55 1.79 12.46
CA PHE A 334 -4.25 1.90 11.82
C PHE A 334 -4.10 0.89 10.67
N GLY A 335 -4.48 -0.37 10.88
CA GLY A 335 -4.45 -1.39 9.83
C GLY A 335 -5.36 -1.04 8.64
N SER A 336 -6.53 -0.43 8.89
CA SER A 336 -7.42 0.02 7.83
C SER A 336 -6.87 1.24 7.08
N PHE A 337 -6.17 2.13 7.76
CA PHE A 337 -5.45 3.25 7.15
C PHE A 337 -4.31 2.72 6.26
N GLN A 338 -3.44 1.88 6.80
CA GLN A 338 -2.33 1.28 6.07
C GLN A 338 -2.79 0.49 4.85
N ALA A 339 -3.93 -0.20 4.93
CA ALA A 339 -4.50 -0.92 3.79
C ALA A 339 -4.91 0.01 2.62
N LYS A 340 -5.42 1.20 2.91
CA LYS A 340 -5.76 2.19 1.89
C LYS A 340 -4.50 2.76 1.22
N GLU A 341 -3.49 3.07 2.02
CA GLU A 341 -2.20 3.55 1.51
C GLU A 341 -1.50 2.47 0.65
N CYS A 342 -1.50 1.23 1.14
CA CYS A 342 -0.99 0.08 0.42
C CYS A 342 -1.71 -0.11 -0.92
N GLN A 343 -3.03 -0.08 -0.93
CA GLN A 343 -3.82 -0.16 -2.16
C GLN A 343 -3.47 0.97 -3.12
N SER A 344 -3.42 2.22 -2.64
CA SER A 344 -3.11 3.37 -3.48
C SER A 344 -1.72 3.27 -4.13
N LEU A 345 -0.73 2.79 -3.38
CA LEU A 345 0.62 2.58 -3.89
C LEU A 345 0.67 1.47 -4.94
N LEU A 346 -0.01 0.34 -4.67
CA LEU A 346 -0.10 -0.78 -5.60
C LEU A 346 -0.81 -0.38 -6.90
N ASP A 347 -1.95 0.32 -6.81
CA ASP A 347 -2.70 0.79 -7.97
C ASP A 347 -1.82 1.69 -8.87
N ASN A 348 -0.98 2.53 -8.27
CA ASN A 348 -0.03 3.37 -9.00
C ASN A 348 1.06 2.55 -9.72
N ILE A 349 1.70 1.62 -9.01
CA ILE A 349 2.80 0.79 -9.58
C ILE A 349 2.27 -0.11 -10.70
N LEU A 350 1.13 -0.75 -10.47
CA LEU A 350 0.57 -1.73 -11.40
C LEU A 350 0.00 -1.05 -12.66
N SER A 351 -0.59 0.14 -12.52
CA SER A 351 -1.09 0.90 -13.67
C SER A 351 0.01 1.47 -14.56
N GLN A 352 1.17 1.82 -14.00
CA GLN A 352 2.31 2.32 -14.78
C GLN A 352 2.94 1.26 -15.67
N ASN A 353 2.85 -0.01 -15.26
CA ASN A 353 3.50 -1.13 -15.95
C ASN A 353 2.54 -1.92 -16.86
N ASP A 354 1.30 -1.47 -17.07
CA ASP A 354 0.24 -2.13 -17.86
C ASP A 354 0.07 -3.63 -17.53
N LEU A 355 0.23 -3.96 -16.25
CA LEU A 355 0.15 -5.33 -15.77
C LEU A 355 -1.31 -5.77 -15.66
N GLN A 356 -1.60 -6.97 -16.18
CA GLN A 356 -2.95 -7.55 -16.18
C GLN A 356 -3.30 -8.16 -14.81
N VAL A 357 -3.24 -7.34 -13.76
CA VAL A 357 -3.51 -7.71 -12.37
C VAL A 357 -4.49 -6.73 -11.73
N GLU A 358 -5.15 -7.17 -10.68
CA GLU A 358 -6.06 -6.35 -9.88
C GLU A 358 -5.68 -6.37 -8.40
N VAL A 359 -5.93 -5.26 -7.72
CA VAL A 359 -5.83 -5.14 -6.27
C VAL A 359 -7.22 -5.27 -5.66
N VAL A 360 -7.42 -6.31 -4.88
CA VAL A 360 -8.71 -6.60 -4.23
C VAL A 360 -8.62 -6.37 -2.74
N VAL A 361 -9.39 -5.44 -2.22
CA VAL A 361 -9.50 -5.21 -0.77
C VAL A 361 -10.61 -6.08 -0.21
N GLY A 362 -10.23 -7.05 0.60
CA GLY A 362 -11.16 -7.96 1.28
C GLY A 362 -11.42 -7.56 2.74
N LYS A 363 -11.96 -8.50 3.51
CA LYS A 363 -12.23 -8.29 4.94
C LYS A 363 -10.95 -8.43 5.76
N LYS A 364 -10.23 -7.31 5.97
CA LYS A 364 -8.96 -7.22 6.70
C LYS A 364 -7.77 -7.84 5.95
N ASN A 365 -7.79 -7.78 4.63
CA ASN A 365 -6.68 -8.14 3.76
C ASN A 365 -6.67 -7.29 2.49
N VAL A 366 -5.52 -7.22 1.84
CA VAL A 366 -5.31 -6.69 0.50
C VAL A 366 -4.68 -7.82 -0.32
N GLU A 367 -5.30 -8.19 -1.43
CA GLU A 367 -4.84 -9.25 -2.31
C GLU A 367 -4.52 -8.68 -3.70
N VAL A 368 -3.42 -9.12 -4.27
CA VAL A 368 -3.07 -8.85 -5.68
C VAL A 368 -3.09 -10.18 -6.44
N ARG A 369 -3.82 -10.18 -7.56
CA ARG A 369 -4.00 -11.37 -8.40
C ARG A 369 -4.18 -11.01 -9.88
N PRO A 370 -3.92 -11.93 -10.82
CA PRO A 370 -4.23 -11.73 -12.22
C PRO A 370 -5.73 -11.48 -12.46
N LEU A 371 -6.06 -10.55 -13.35
CA LEU A 371 -7.44 -10.23 -13.75
C LEU A 371 -8.21 -11.46 -14.26
N ALA A 372 -7.52 -12.33 -14.99
CA ALA A 372 -8.08 -13.57 -15.53
C ALA A 372 -8.44 -14.61 -14.46
N ILE A 373 -8.03 -14.42 -13.20
CA ILE A 373 -8.27 -15.35 -12.11
C ILE A 373 -9.34 -14.79 -11.18
N ASN A 374 -10.57 -15.15 -11.40
CA ASN A 374 -11.68 -14.81 -10.52
C ASN A 374 -12.79 -15.87 -10.56
N LYS A 375 -13.65 -15.86 -9.52
CA LYS A 375 -14.76 -16.84 -9.43
C LYS A 375 -15.76 -16.71 -10.58
N GLY A 376 -15.92 -15.50 -11.15
CA GLY A 376 -16.82 -15.25 -12.27
C GLY A 376 -16.39 -15.98 -13.54
N GLU A 377 -15.10 -16.02 -13.84
CA GLU A 377 -14.55 -16.76 -14.98
C GLU A 377 -14.82 -18.26 -14.86
N ILE A 378 -14.74 -18.81 -13.64
CA ILE A 378 -15.10 -20.22 -13.40
C ILE A 378 -16.60 -20.44 -13.66
N VAL A 379 -17.45 -19.51 -13.23
CA VAL A 379 -18.90 -19.59 -13.53
C VAL A 379 -19.14 -19.56 -15.03
N HIS A 380 -18.50 -18.65 -15.77
CA HIS A 380 -18.61 -18.59 -17.23
C HIS A 380 -18.13 -19.85 -17.94
N ARG A 381 -17.10 -20.50 -17.39
CA ARG A 381 -16.59 -21.76 -17.94
C ARG A 381 -17.55 -22.94 -17.73
N LEU A 382 -18.38 -22.87 -16.68
CA LEU A 382 -19.31 -23.94 -16.31
C LEU A 382 -20.71 -23.80 -16.92
N LEU A 383 -21.07 -22.63 -17.40
CA LEU A 383 -22.34 -22.33 -18.09
C LEU A 383 -22.21 -22.47 -19.59
#